data_e41ab0461895ff09d7b88707ddd7468d
#
_entry.id   e41ab0461895ff09d7b88707ddd7468d
#
_cell.length_a   1.000
_cell.length_b   1.000
_cell.length_c   1.000
_cell.angle_alpha   90.00
_cell.angle_beta   90.00
_cell.angle_gamma   90.00
#
_symmetry.space_group_name_H-M   'P 1'
#
loop_
_entity.id
_entity.type
_entity.pdbx_description
1 polymer ?
#
loop_
_entity_poly.entity_id
_entity_poly.type
_entity_poly.pdbx_seq_one_letter_code
_entity_poly.pdbx_strand_id
1 'polypeptide(L)'
;MSFMKPFFAAAAVASVALITAPAASADEFVTIGTGGVTGVYYPTGGAICRLVNKERKEHGIRCSVESTGGSVYNTRTIRAGELNFGVVQSDVQAAAVAGTGKFADEGAFGGLRAVFSVHPEPVQVMVRGDAGISSISDMAGKRVNIGNPGSGTRVLAEVQMAAAGISAADLGLAAELKSSEQAAALCDGKIDGAFWAAGLPNGAAMEATSTCDIKIIDLASSGLADILASNSAYASATVPGGMYPGNPD
;
A
#
# COMPACT_ATOMS: atom_id res chain seq x y z
N MET A 1 -97.64 29.35 7.54
CA MET A 1 -96.52 30.25 7.73
C MET A 1 -95.42 29.41 8.39
N SER A 2 -94.43 28.92 7.58
CA SER A 2 -93.41 28.04 8.04
C SER A 2 -92.08 28.79 7.89
N PHE A 3 -91.35 28.99 8.99
CA PHE A 3 -90.06 29.72 9.04
C PHE A 3 -88.92 28.70 8.77
N MET A 4 -88.23 28.84 7.64
CA MET A 4 -86.97 28.16 7.35
C MET A 4 -85.80 28.84 8.03
N LYS A 5 -85.04 28.14 8.86
CA LYS A 5 -83.73 28.63 9.43
C LYS A 5 -82.60 28.25 8.51
N PRO A 6 -81.67 29.11 8.23
CA PRO A 6 -80.48 28.76 7.46
C PRO A 6 -79.42 28.11 8.37
N PHE A 7 -78.89 26.96 7.93
CA PHE A 7 -77.69 26.28 8.52
C PHE A 7 -76.43 26.91 7.94
N PHE A 8 -75.64 27.55 8.80
CA PHE A 8 -74.28 27.95 8.47
C PHE A 8 -73.35 26.76 8.66
N ALA A 9 -72.78 26.20 7.58
CA ALA A 9 -71.72 25.23 7.62
C ALA A 9 -70.35 25.97 7.75
N ALA A 10 -69.71 25.84 8.89
CA ALA A 10 -68.35 26.33 9.08
C ALA A 10 -67.37 25.28 8.50
N ALA A 11 -66.69 25.66 7.41
CA ALA A 11 -65.61 24.85 6.83
C ALA A 11 -64.30 25.09 7.64
N ALA A 12 -63.89 24.09 8.41
CA ALA A 12 -62.58 24.11 9.09
C ALA A 12 -61.48 23.74 8.07
N VAL A 13 -60.63 24.72 7.72
CA VAL A 13 -59.43 24.52 6.90
C VAL A 13 -58.35 23.98 7.82
N ALA A 14 -58.07 22.67 7.75
CA ALA A 14 -56.93 22.05 8.42
C ALA A 14 -55.65 22.32 7.62
N SER A 15 -54.84 23.25 8.11
CA SER A 15 -53.50 23.51 7.55
C SER A 15 -52.56 22.38 7.94
N VAL A 16 -52.23 21.48 7.01
CA VAL A 16 -51.19 20.46 7.18
C VAL A 16 -49.84 21.15 7.01
N ALA A 17 -49.16 21.43 8.12
CA ALA A 17 -47.76 21.84 8.10
C ALA A 17 -46.91 20.66 7.70
N LEU A 18 -46.40 20.63 6.46
CA LEU A 18 -45.34 19.68 6.05
C LEU A 18 -44.09 20.04 6.85
N ILE A 19 -43.79 19.26 7.87
CA ILE A 19 -42.50 19.27 8.56
C ILE A 19 -41.53 18.61 7.61
N THR A 20 -40.76 19.39 6.85
CA THR A 20 -39.58 18.88 6.12
C THR A 20 -38.53 18.55 7.15
N ALA A 21 -38.49 17.29 7.60
CA ALA A 21 -37.34 16.78 8.37
C ALA A 21 -36.10 16.92 7.47
N PRO A 22 -35.00 17.48 7.99
CA PRO A 22 -33.74 17.46 7.24
C PRO A 22 -33.42 15.99 6.92
N ALA A 23 -33.18 15.70 5.64
CA ALA A 23 -32.74 14.39 5.22
C ALA A 23 -31.44 14.11 5.97
N ALA A 24 -31.45 13.15 6.88
CA ALA A 24 -30.23 12.66 7.51
C ALA A 24 -29.32 12.18 6.36
N SER A 25 -28.19 12.86 6.14
CA SER A 25 -27.18 12.39 5.20
C SER A 25 -26.78 11.00 5.65
N ALA A 26 -27.00 10.01 4.80
CA ALA A 26 -26.54 8.65 5.10
C ALA A 26 -25.03 8.68 5.24
N ASP A 27 -24.47 8.07 6.31
CA ASP A 27 -23.03 7.92 6.46
C ASP A 27 -22.46 7.20 5.23
N GLU A 28 -21.48 7.80 4.58
CA GLU A 28 -20.73 7.18 3.48
C GLU A 28 -19.49 6.49 4.05
N PHE A 29 -19.36 5.20 3.79
CA PHE A 29 -18.24 4.41 4.26
C PHE A 29 -17.14 4.37 3.19
N VAL A 30 -15.95 4.77 3.58
CA VAL A 30 -14.77 4.79 2.71
C VAL A 30 -13.67 3.93 3.35
N THR A 31 -13.12 3.01 2.54
CA THR A 31 -12.02 2.15 2.96
C THR A 31 -10.76 2.45 2.15
N ILE A 32 -9.63 2.60 2.83
CA ILE A 32 -8.31 2.75 2.24
C ILE A 32 -7.54 1.44 2.38
N GLY A 33 -7.27 0.75 1.28
CA GLY A 33 -6.36 -0.39 1.23
C GLY A 33 -4.92 0.07 1.45
N THR A 34 -4.18 -0.64 2.28
CA THR A 34 -2.82 -0.24 2.67
C THR A 34 -1.80 -1.34 2.35
N GLY A 35 -1.13 -1.90 3.31
CA GLY A 35 -0.16 -2.98 3.22
C GLY A 35 -0.02 -3.66 4.59
N GLY A 36 1.08 -4.35 4.81
CA GLY A 36 1.38 -4.96 6.10
C GLY A 36 1.54 -3.90 7.20
N VAL A 37 1.13 -4.25 8.42
CA VAL A 37 1.09 -3.30 9.57
C VAL A 37 2.45 -2.79 10.01
N THR A 38 3.54 -3.50 9.70
CA THR A 38 4.93 -3.09 9.97
C THR A 38 5.52 -2.18 8.89
N GLY A 39 4.79 -1.97 7.78
CA GLY A 39 5.13 -1.02 6.72
C GLY A 39 4.60 0.38 7.01
N VAL A 40 4.84 1.31 6.08
CA VAL A 40 4.44 2.73 6.21
C VAL A 40 3.03 2.99 5.69
N TYR A 41 2.50 2.18 4.78
CA TYR A 41 1.15 2.36 4.22
C TYR A 41 0.06 2.36 5.27
N TYR A 42 0.11 1.40 6.21
CA TYR A 42 -0.93 1.25 7.24
C TYR A 42 -1.03 2.47 8.17
N PRO A 43 0.05 2.96 8.80
CA PRO A 43 0.00 4.18 9.61
C PRO A 43 -0.35 5.42 8.78
N THR A 44 0.05 5.50 7.51
CA THR A 44 -0.30 6.61 6.61
C THR A 44 -1.80 6.64 6.32
N GLY A 45 -2.39 5.52 5.91
CA GLY A 45 -3.84 5.38 5.72
C GLY A 45 -4.61 5.70 7.02
N GLY A 46 -4.10 5.23 8.16
CA GLY A 46 -4.65 5.54 9.48
C GLY A 46 -4.62 7.04 9.81
N ALA A 47 -3.55 7.75 9.45
CA ALA A 47 -3.47 9.20 9.61
C ALA A 47 -4.49 9.94 8.74
N ILE A 48 -4.62 9.54 7.46
CA ILE A 48 -5.63 10.08 6.55
C ILE A 48 -7.03 9.88 7.11
N CYS A 49 -7.37 8.64 7.50
CA CYS A 49 -8.69 8.35 8.05
C CYS A 49 -8.98 9.11 9.37
N ARG A 50 -7.97 9.33 10.23
CA ARG A 50 -8.16 10.17 11.42
C ARG A 50 -8.52 11.62 11.04
N LEU A 51 -7.90 12.20 10.02
CA LEU A 51 -8.20 13.55 9.54
C LEU A 51 -9.62 13.62 8.96
N VAL A 52 -9.98 12.69 8.08
CA VAL A 52 -11.33 12.60 7.50
C VAL A 52 -12.38 12.45 8.59
N ASN A 53 -12.20 11.51 9.51
CA ASN A 53 -13.17 11.23 10.57
C ASN A 53 -13.35 12.38 11.57
N LYS A 54 -12.38 13.31 11.69
CA LYS A 54 -12.47 14.47 12.55
C LYS A 54 -13.64 15.37 12.15
N GLU A 55 -13.89 15.49 10.85
CA GLU A 55 -14.92 16.35 10.27
C GLU A 55 -16.16 15.57 9.79
N ARG A 56 -16.27 14.28 10.19
CA ARG A 56 -17.35 13.41 9.72
C ARG A 56 -18.77 13.92 9.98
N LYS A 57 -18.95 14.76 11.01
CA LYS A 57 -20.26 15.36 11.32
C LYS A 57 -20.69 16.38 10.29
N GLU A 58 -19.73 16.94 9.53
CA GLU A 58 -19.97 17.94 8.50
C GLU A 58 -20.27 17.30 7.16
N HIS A 59 -19.50 16.25 6.78
CA HIS A 59 -19.59 15.64 5.45
C HIS A 59 -20.17 14.21 5.43
N GLY A 60 -20.42 13.59 6.59
CA GLY A 60 -21.02 12.24 6.66
C GLY A 60 -20.08 11.08 6.29
N ILE A 61 -18.81 11.32 5.96
CA ILE A 61 -17.88 10.27 5.54
C ILE A 61 -17.25 9.60 6.75
N ARG A 62 -17.27 8.26 6.76
CA ARG A 62 -16.56 7.40 7.71
C ARG A 62 -15.44 6.68 6.99
N CYS A 63 -14.20 6.99 7.36
CA CYS A 63 -13.00 6.39 6.80
C CYS A 63 -12.45 5.28 7.70
N SER A 64 -12.11 4.15 7.10
CA SER A 64 -11.41 3.02 7.73
C SER A 64 -10.20 2.60 6.89
N VAL A 65 -9.25 1.92 7.52
CA VAL A 65 -8.09 1.35 6.84
C VAL A 65 -8.15 -0.16 6.88
N GLU A 66 -7.66 -0.77 5.80
CA GLU A 66 -7.51 -2.21 5.67
C GLU A 66 -6.05 -2.56 5.46
N SER A 67 -5.53 -3.53 6.26
CA SER A 67 -4.24 -4.14 6.02
C SER A 67 -4.37 -5.16 4.89
N THR A 68 -3.64 -4.95 3.81
CA THR A 68 -3.78 -5.72 2.56
C THR A 68 -2.48 -6.37 2.12
N GLY A 69 -2.52 -7.03 0.97
CA GLY A 69 -1.35 -7.56 0.29
C GLY A 69 -0.41 -6.50 -0.30
N GLY A 70 -0.82 -5.23 -0.39
CA GLY A 70 -0.04 -4.12 -0.94
C GLY A 70 -0.49 -3.68 -2.34
N SER A 71 0.40 -3.05 -3.10
CA SER A 71 0.07 -2.22 -4.26
C SER A 71 -0.73 -2.91 -5.37
N VAL A 72 -0.34 -4.12 -5.76
CA VAL A 72 -1.04 -4.87 -6.83
C VAL A 72 -2.43 -5.32 -6.34
N TYR A 73 -2.50 -5.81 -5.10
CA TYR A 73 -3.77 -6.17 -4.46
C TYR A 73 -4.71 -4.96 -4.40
N ASN A 74 -4.25 -3.83 -3.86
CA ASN A 74 -5.07 -2.63 -3.74
C ASN A 74 -5.62 -2.17 -5.08
N THR A 75 -4.78 -2.16 -6.12
CA THR A 75 -5.19 -1.76 -7.46
C THR A 75 -6.27 -2.66 -8.04
N ARG A 76 -6.14 -3.99 -7.86
CA ARG A 76 -7.15 -4.97 -8.31
C ARG A 76 -8.47 -4.81 -7.56
N THR A 77 -8.39 -4.62 -6.25
CA THR A 77 -9.56 -4.47 -5.37
C THR A 77 -10.29 -3.15 -5.62
N ILE A 78 -9.55 -2.07 -5.97
CA ILE A 78 -10.15 -0.81 -6.47
C ILE A 78 -10.85 -1.04 -7.81
N ARG A 79 -10.23 -1.78 -8.75
CA ARG A 79 -10.84 -2.11 -10.04
C ARG A 79 -12.13 -2.91 -9.86
N ALA A 80 -12.18 -3.81 -8.88
CA ALA A 80 -13.37 -4.60 -8.53
C ALA A 80 -14.46 -3.79 -7.83
N GLY A 81 -14.17 -2.55 -7.39
CA GLY A 81 -15.11 -1.71 -6.63
C GLY A 81 -15.23 -2.07 -5.15
N GLU A 82 -14.33 -2.91 -4.63
CA GLU A 82 -14.34 -3.37 -3.23
C GLU A 82 -13.52 -2.46 -2.31
N LEU A 83 -12.59 -1.67 -2.85
CA LEU A 83 -11.88 -0.60 -2.17
C LEU A 83 -12.16 0.75 -2.84
N ASN A 84 -12.35 1.80 -2.03
CA ASN A 84 -12.54 3.16 -2.53
C ASN A 84 -11.19 3.81 -2.88
N PHE A 85 -10.18 3.61 -2.04
CA PHE A 85 -8.83 4.13 -2.18
C PHE A 85 -7.79 3.06 -1.84
N GLY A 86 -6.55 3.30 -2.26
CA GLY A 86 -5.43 2.44 -1.90
C GLY A 86 -4.12 3.20 -1.94
N VAL A 87 -3.20 2.86 -1.04
CA VAL A 87 -1.81 3.29 -1.15
C VAL A 87 -1.11 2.34 -2.11
N VAL A 88 -0.49 2.89 -3.15
CA VAL A 88 0.03 2.14 -4.29
C VAL A 88 1.35 2.76 -4.74
N GLN A 89 2.34 1.92 -5.07
CA GLN A 89 3.60 2.35 -5.69
C GLN A 89 3.34 2.95 -7.07
N SER A 90 4.15 3.94 -7.44
CA SER A 90 4.04 4.67 -8.72
C SER A 90 4.20 3.78 -9.95
N ASP A 91 5.11 2.81 -9.92
CA ASP A 91 5.34 1.83 -10.98
C ASP A 91 4.16 0.88 -11.16
N VAL A 92 3.56 0.41 -10.05
CA VAL A 92 2.36 -0.44 -10.07
C VAL A 92 1.16 0.33 -10.61
N GLN A 93 0.99 1.61 -10.21
CA GLN A 93 -0.05 2.47 -10.75
C GLN A 93 0.13 2.68 -12.26
N ALA A 94 1.34 2.99 -12.71
CA ALA A 94 1.65 3.19 -14.13
C ALA A 94 1.36 1.92 -14.93
N ALA A 95 1.80 0.76 -14.45
CA ALA A 95 1.54 -0.53 -15.08
C ALA A 95 0.03 -0.85 -15.17
N ALA A 96 -0.73 -0.56 -14.12
CA ALA A 96 -2.17 -0.78 -14.11
C ALA A 96 -2.91 0.11 -15.11
N VAL A 97 -2.56 1.40 -15.19
CA VAL A 97 -3.15 2.34 -16.15
C VAL A 97 -2.84 1.90 -17.59
N ALA A 98 -1.60 1.45 -17.85
CA ALA A 98 -1.17 0.98 -19.16
C ALA A 98 -1.65 -0.45 -19.50
N GLY A 99 -2.08 -1.25 -18.53
CA GLY A 99 -2.39 -2.67 -18.72
C GLY A 99 -1.16 -3.51 -19.04
N THR A 100 -0.05 -3.25 -18.34
CA THR A 100 1.23 -3.94 -18.54
C THR A 100 1.70 -4.67 -17.27
N GLY A 101 2.81 -5.41 -17.35
CA GLY A 101 3.38 -6.12 -16.21
C GLY A 101 2.37 -7.06 -15.56
N LYS A 102 2.14 -6.90 -14.27
CA LYS A 102 1.18 -7.73 -13.51
C LYS A 102 -0.29 -7.55 -13.92
N PHE A 103 -0.60 -6.59 -14.79
CA PHE A 103 -1.95 -6.29 -15.27
C PHE A 103 -2.13 -6.60 -16.78
N ALA A 104 -1.16 -7.25 -17.43
CA ALA A 104 -1.21 -7.52 -18.86
C ALA A 104 -2.45 -8.32 -19.27
N ASP A 105 -2.83 -9.33 -18.50
CA ASP A 105 -4.01 -10.18 -18.74
C ASP A 105 -5.35 -9.47 -18.42
N GLU A 106 -5.28 -8.43 -17.59
CA GLU A 106 -6.46 -7.68 -17.14
C GLU A 106 -6.74 -6.45 -18.01
N GLY A 107 -5.76 -6.04 -18.80
CA GLY A 107 -5.81 -4.85 -19.65
C GLY A 107 -5.74 -3.53 -18.87
N ALA A 108 -5.76 -2.43 -19.60
CA ALA A 108 -5.61 -1.08 -19.06
C ALA A 108 -6.72 -0.70 -18.06
N PHE A 109 -6.34 -0.03 -16.98
CA PHE A 109 -7.27 0.52 -16.01
C PHE A 109 -7.39 2.05 -16.14
N GLY A 110 -8.04 2.49 -17.22
CA GLY A 110 -8.23 3.92 -17.52
C GLY A 110 -9.09 4.69 -16.50
N GLY A 111 -9.81 3.99 -15.61
CA GLY A 111 -10.59 4.59 -14.51
C GLY A 111 -9.79 4.95 -13.27
N LEU A 112 -8.56 4.42 -13.12
CA LEU A 112 -7.72 4.70 -11.96
C LEU A 112 -7.31 6.19 -11.91
N ARG A 113 -7.31 6.79 -10.72
CA ARG A 113 -6.91 8.18 -10.50
C ARG A 113 -5.92 8.27 -9.36
N ALA A 114 -4.84 9.02 -9.55
CA ALA A 114 -3.96 9.45 -8.47
C ALA A 114 -4.59 10.63 -7.73
N VAL A 115 -4.59 10.57 -6.41
CA VAL A 115 -5.07 11.66 -5.55
C VAL A 115 -3.90 12.56 -5.15
N PHE A 116 -2.87 11.99 -4.53
CA PHE A 116 -1.62 12.68 -4.17
C PHE A 116 -0.51 11.66 -3.87
N SER A 117 0.74 12.13 -3.88
CA SER A 117 1.90 11.35 -3.45
C SER A 117 2.11 11.51 -1.94
N VAL A 118 2.47 10.44 -1.24
CA VAL A 118 2.55 10.41 0.23
C VAL A 118 4.00 10.46 0.72
N HIS A 119 4.86 9.56 0.22
CA HIS A 119 6.27 9.45 0.62
C HIS A 119 7.08 8.70 -0.44
N PRO A 120 8.42 8.89 -0.50
CA PRO A 120 9.29 8.03 -1.28
C PRO A 120 9.40 6.64 -0.64
N GLU A 121 9.72 5.62 -1.47
CA GLU A 121 9.85 4.23 -1.06
C GLU A 121 11.18 3.63 -1.55
N PRO A 122 12.27 3.90 -0.84
CA PRO A 122 13.54 3.24 -1.15
C PRO A 122 13.41 1.73 -1.02
N VAL A 123 13.97 1.00 -1.99
CA VAL A 123 14.12 -0.44 -1.85
C VAL A 123 15.25 -0.71 -0.88
N GLN A 124 14.97 -1.48 0.15
CA GLN A 124 15.90 -1.92 1.17
C GLN A 124 16.10 -3.42 1.00
N VAL A 125 17.32 -3.84 0.72
CA VAL A 125 17.66 -5.26 0.68
C VAL A 125 18.40 -5.60 1.96
N MET A 126 17.68 -6.26 2.85
CA MET A 126 18.19 -6.70 4.15
C MET A 126 18.78 -8.09 4.02
N VAL A 127 20.00 -8.30 4.55
CA VAL A 127 20.68 -9.59 4.53
C VAL A 127 21.27 -9.89 5.89
N ARG A 128 21.34 -11.15 6.25
CA ARG A 128 22.07 -11.58 7.45
C ARG A 128 23.56 -11.30 7.30
N GLY A 129 24.20 -10.83 8.35
CA GLY A 129 25.63 -10.49 8.34
C GLY A 129 26.53 -11.69 7.97
N ASP A 130 26.10 -12.91 8.25
CA ASP A 130 26.80 -14.17 7.95
C ASP A 130 26.38 -14.83 6.63
N ALA A 131 25.44 -14.24 5.86
CA ALA A 131 24.91 -14.88 4.65
C ALA A 131 25.85 -14.83 3.45
N GLY A 132 26.91 -14.01 3.48
CA GLY A 132 27.82 -13.83 2.36
C GLY A 132 27.15 -13.20 1.14
N ILE A 133 26.20 -12.28 1.36
CA ILE A 133 25.48 -11.53 0.32
C ILE A 133 25.94 -10.08 0.42
N SER A 134 26.51 -9.55 -0.64
CA SER A 134 26.92 -8.15 -0.80
C SER A 134 26.31 -7.47 -2.02
N SER A 135 25.71 -8.25 -2.91
CA SER A 135 25.00 -7.80 -4.10
C SER A 135 23.77 -8.67 -4.36
N ILE A 136 22.88 -8.23 -5.26
CA ILE A 136 21.72 -9.04 -5.65
C ILE A 136 22.15 -10.33 -6.36
N SER A 137 23.23 -10.31 -7.14
CA SER A 137 23.74 -11.51 -7.81
C SER A 137 24.20 -12.61 -6.84
N ASP A 138 24.66 -12.25 -5.63
CA ASP A 138 25.07 -13.22 -4.60
C ASP A 138 23.88 -13.98 -3.99
N MET A 139 22.65 -13.59 -4.32
CA MET A 139 21.44 -14.27 -3.85
C MET A 139 21.16 -15.60 -4.57
N ALA A 140 21.85 -15.87 -5.69
CA ALA A 140 21.75 -17.18 -6.36
C ALA A 140 22.05 -18.31 -5.37
N GLY A 141 21.15 -19.32 -5.32
CA GLY A 141 21.22 -20.43 -4.37
C GLY A 141 20.87 -20.08 -2.91
N LYS A 142 20.60 -18.83 -2.55
CA LYS A 142 20.23 -18.40 -1.19
C LYS A 142 18.70 -18.45 -0.98
N ARG A 143 18.29 -18.41 0.28
CA ARG A 143 16.89 -18.34 0.69
C ARG A 143 16.51 -16.87 0.85
N VAL A 144 15.71 -16.33 -0.06
CA VAL A 144 15.41 -14.90 -0.13
C VAL A 144 13.92 -14.65 -0.12
N ASN A 145 13.47 -13.76 0.77
CA ASN A 145 12.10 -13.26 0.71
C ASN A 145 11.98 -12.20 -0.38
N ILE A 146 11.22 -12.53 -1.42
CA ILE A 146 10.95 -11.63 -2.56
C ILE A 146 9.64 -10.85 -2.41
N GLY A 147 8.98 -10.96 -1.26
CA GLY A 147 7.70 -10.31 -0.96
C GLY A 147 6.48 -11.18 -1.27
N ASN A 148 5.40 -10.95 -0.54
CA ASN A 148 4.16 -11.71 -0.68
C ASN A 148 3.47 -11.45 -2.04
N PRO A 149 2.67 -12.41 -2.53
CA PRO A 149 1.83 -12.20 -3.70
C PRO A 149 0.94 -10.97 -3.56
N GLY A 150 0.86 -10.16 -4.62
CA GLY A 150 0.08 -8.91 -4.61
C GLY A 150 0.81 -7.70 -4.05
N SER A 151 2.03 -7.83 -3.54
CA SER A 151 2.84 -6.71 -3.05
C SER A 151 3.59 -6.00 -4.18
N GLY A 152 3.83 -4.69 -4.00
CA GLY A 152 4.73 -3.94 -4.84
C GLY A 152 6.19 -4.31 -4.60
N THR A 153 6.55 -4.73 -3.39
CA THR A 153 7.88 -5.28 -3.07
C THR A 153 8.24 -6.43 -4.00
N ARG A 154 7.30 -7.35 -4.26
CA ARG A 154 7.49 -8.46 -5.20
C ARG A 154 7.79 -7.97 -6.61
N VAL A 155 7.08 -6.95 -7.08
CA VAL A 155 7.33 -6.35 -8.42
C VAL A 155 8.75 -5.81 -8.50
N LEU A 156 9.18 -5.03 -7.50
CA LEU A 156 10.52 -4.44 -7.47
C LEU A 156 11.62 -5.50 -7.28
N ALA A 157 11.40 -6.52 -6.47
CA ALA A 157 12.33 -7.63 -6.31
C ALA A 157 12.59 -8.35 -7.65
N GLU A 158 11.53 -8.66 -8.40
CA GLU A 158 11.64 -9.29 -9.72
C GLU A 158 12.38 -8.39 -10.72
N VAL A 159 12.10 -7.08 -10.75
CA VAL A 159 12.80 -6.11 -11.60
C VAL A 159 14.30 -6.04 -11.27
N GLN A 160 14.65 -5.95 -10.00
CA GLN A 160 16.03 -5.83 -9.56
C GLN A 160 16.83 -7.13 -9.74
N MET A 161 16.22 -8.28 -9.49
CA MET A 161 16.83 -9.58 -9.76
C MET A 161 17.09 -9.74 -11.26
N ALA A 162 16.14 -9.38 -12.12
CA ALA A 162 16.32 -9.44 -13.57
C ALA A 162 17.46 -8.53 -14.03
N ALA A 163 17.58 -7.31 -13.50
CA ALA A 163 18.69 -6.40 -13.80
C ALA A 163 20.05 -6.94 -13.33
N ALA A 164 20.06 -7.72 -12.25
CA ALA A 164 21.26 -8.40 -11.75
C ALA A 164 21.54 -9.76 -12.45
N GLY A 165 20.74 -10.12 -13.47
CA GLY A 165 20.92 -11.35 -14.26
C GLY A 165 20.45 -12.62 -13.55
N ILE A 166 19.62 -12.53 -12.51
CA ILE A 166 19.03 -13.67 -11.81
C ILE A 166 17.50 -13.57 -11.77
N SER A 167 16.85 -14.67 -11.44
CA SER A 167 15.40 -14.77 -11.29
C SER A 167 15.04 -15.50 -9.99
N ALA A 168 13.77 -15.59 -9.67
CA ALA A 168 13.29 -16.36 -8.53
C ALA A 168 13.64 -17.88 -8.64
N ALA A 169 13.80 -18.40 -9.86
CA ALA A 169 14.19 -19.79 -10.08
C ALA A 169 15.66 -20.08 -9.73
N ASP A 170 16.52 -19.06 -9.69
CA ASP A 170 17.93 -19.18 -9.34
C ASP A 170 18.15 -19.14 -7.82
N LEU A 171 17.13 -18.83 -7.04
CA LEU A 171 17.20 -18.82 -5.58
C LEU A 171 17.08 -20.24 -5.01
N GLY A 172 17.77 -20.51 -3.89
CA GLY A 172 17.58 -21.75 -3.14
C GLY A 172 16.18 -21.87 -2.54
N LEU A 173 15.59 -20.72 -2.18
CA LEU A 173 14.18 -20.56 -1.80
C LEU A 173 13.73 -19.14 -2.13
N ALA A 174 12.74 -18.98 -2.97
CA ALA A 174 12.01 -17.75 -3.14
C ALA A 174 10.85 -17.70 -2.11
N ALA A 175 11.11 -17.15 -0.93
CA ALA A 175 10.09 -17.00 0.10
C ALA A 175 9.14 -15.84 -0.24
N GLU A 176 7.88 -15.98 0.18
CA GLU A 176 6.78 -15.02 -0.12
C GLU A 176 6.14 -14.49 1.17
N LEU A 177 6.98 -14.18 2.15
CA LEU A 177 6.55 -13.74 3.48
C LEU A 177 5.98 -12.33 3.45
N LYS A 178 5.02 -12.08 4.30
CA LYS A 178 4.54 -10.72 4.61
C LYS A 178 5.62 -9.93 5.37
N SER A 179 5.53 -8.61 5.32
CA SER A 179 6.46 -7.71 6.02
C SER A 179 6.61 -8.00 7.52
N SER A 180 5.51 -8.39 8.18
CA SER A 180 5.50 -8.71 9.60
C SER A 180 6.20 -10.04 9.97
N GLU A 181 6.53 -10.86 8.98
CA GLU A 181 7.13 -12.19 9.19
C GLU A 181 8.63 -12.19 8.88
N GLN A 182 9.10 -11.23 8.08
CA GLN A 182 10.45 -11.28 7.53
C GLN A 182 11.55 -10.99 8.57
N ALA A 183 11.32 -10.13 9.56
CA ALA A 183 12.30 -9.86 10.61
C ALA A 183 12.60 -11.13 11.40
N ALA A 184 11.58 -11.82 11.89
CA ALA A 184 11.72 -13.08 12.59
C ALA A 184 12.37 -14.15 11.69
N ALA A 185 11.97 -14.26 10.42
CA ALA A 185 12.53 -15.24 9.50
C ALA A 185 14.03 -15.02 9.22
N LEU A 186 14.48 -13.75 9.12
CA LEU A 186 15.90 -13.40 9.02
C LEU A 186 16.65 -13.77 10.30
N CYS A 187 16.15 -13.35 11.47
CA CYS A 187 16.83 -13.58 12.74
C CYS A 187 16.88 -15.07 13.14
N ASP A 188 15.84 -15.83 12.80
CA ASP A 188 15.81 -17.30 13.00
C ASP A 188 16.67 -18.08 11.97
N GLY A 189 17.28 -17.39 11.00
CA GLY A 189 18.05 -18.04 9.94
C GLY A 189 17.21 -18.88 8.98
N LYS A 190 15.89 -18.62 8.87
CA LYS A 190 15.01 -19.31 7.90
C LYS A 190 15.19 -18.77 6.48
N ILE A 191 15.55 -17.49 6.36
CA ILE A 191 15.94 -16.82 5.12
C ILE A 191 17.28 -16.11 5.32
N ASP A 192 18.01 -15.89 4.22
CA ASP A 192 19.34 -15.29 4.20
C ASP A 192 19.27 -13.80 3.82
N GLY A 193 18.22 -13.42 3.09
CA GLY A 193 17.96 -12.05 2.68
C GLY A 193 16.49 -11.78 2.41
N ALA A 194 16.13 -10.49 2.35
CA ALA A 194 14.76 -10.05 2.07
C ALA A 194 14.77 -8.73 1.30
N PHE A 195 13.96 -8.63 0.25
CA PHE A 195 13.60 -7.37 -0.37
C PHE A 195 12.51 -6.68 0.43
N TRP A 196 12.61 -5.36 0.57
CA TRP A 196 11.59 -4.55 1.19
C TRP A 196 11.51 -3.16 0.55
N ALA A 197 10.40 -2.85 -0.08
CA ALA A 197 10.11 -1.50 -0.58
C ALA A 197 9.14 -0.82 0.38
N ALA A 198 9.59 0.21 1.05
CA ALA A 198 8.78 0.94 2.02
C ALA A 198 9.37 2.32 2.30
N GLY A 199 8.53 3.23 2.80
CA GLY A 199 8.99 4.50 3.37
C GLY A 199 9.97 4.31 4.53
N LEU A 200 10.68 5.37 4.87
CA LEU A 200 11.71 5.40 5.91
C LEU A 200 11.30 6.28 7.11
N PRO A 201 11.61 5.89 8.35
CA PRO A 201 11.95 4.53 8.77
C PRO A 201 10.73 3.61 8.72
N ASN A 202 10.93 2.30 8.72
CA ASN A 202 9.82 1.34 8.80
C ASN A 202 10.05 0.28 9.90
N GLY A 203 8.94 -0.30 10.38
CA GLY A 203 8.96 -1.22 11.50
C GLY A 203 9.71 -2.52 11.22
N ALA A 204 9.58 -3.08 10.01
CA ALA A 204 10.21 -4.36 9.67
C ALA A 204 11.74 -4.27 9.66
N ALA A 205 12.31 -3.21 9.05
CA ALA A 205 13.76 -3.01 9.05
C ALA A 205 14.28 -2.66 10.46
N MET A 206 13.55 -1.84 11.21
CA MET A 206 13.91 -1.51 12.59
C MET A 206 13.92 -2.76 13.49
N GLU A 207 12.92 -3.61 13.39
CA GLU A 207 12.82 -4.86 14.15
C GLU A 207 13.99 -5.79 13.80
N ALA A 208 14.24 -6.03 12.51
CA ALA A 208 15.29 -6.93 12.07
C ALA A 208 16.67 -6.46 12.55
N THR A 209 17.02 -5.19 12.31
CA THR A 209 18.34 -4.63 12.64
C THR A 209 18.56 -4.43 14.14
N SER A 210 17.50 -4.31 14.95
CA SER A 210 17.60 -4.21 16.41
C SER A 210 17.69 -5.58 17.09
N THR A 211 17.24 -6.64 16.40
CA THR A 211 17.12 -7.97 17.02
C THR A 211 18.31 -8.88 16.68
N CYS A 212 18.86 -8.75 15.48
CA CYS A 212 19.95 -9.61 15.02
C CYS A 212 20.90 -8.86 14.06
N ASP A 213 22.02 -9.50 13.67
CA ASP A 213 23.01 -8.91 12.75
C ASP A 213 22.46 -8.87 11.31
N ILE A 214 21.80 -7.77 10.96
CA ILE A 214 21.26 -7.50 9.63
C ILE A 214 21.95 -6.29 9.03
N LYS A 215 22.35 -6.45 7.77
CA LYS A 215 22.91 -5.38 6.94
C LYS A 215 21.93 -5.01 5.84
N ILE A 216 21.87 -3.73 5.50
CA ILE A 216 21.22 -3.23 4.29
C ILE A 216 22.30 -3.04 3.25
N ILE A 217 22.22 -3.77 2.14
CA ILE A 217 23.26 -3.74 1.10
C ILE A 217 23.05 -2.57 0.14
N ASP A 218 24.16 -2.04 -0.39
CA ASP A 218 24.13 -1.03 -1.45
C ASP A 218 23.75 -1.67 -2.79
N LEU A 219 22.79 -1.06 -3.47
CA LEU A 219 22.27 -1.53 -4.76
C LEU A 219 22.89 -0.80 -5.96
N ALA A 220 23.78 0.15 -5.77
CA ALA A 220 24.32 1.01 -6.83
C ALA A 220 25.01 0.22 -7.97
N SER A 221 25.56 -0.96 -7.68
CA SER A 221 26.22 -1.84 -8.66
C SER A 221 25.29 -2.79 -9.40
N SER A 222 23.98 -2.80 -9.14
CA SER A 222 23.06 -3.87 -9.54
C SER A 222 22.25 -3.55 -10.81
N GLY A 223 22.82 -2.91 -11.81
CA GLY A 223 22.10 -2.57 -13.06
C GLY A 223 21.04 -1.47 -12.90
N LEU A 224 21.07 -0.73 -11.79
CA LEU A 224 20.09 0.33 -11.48
C LEU A 224 20.03 1.44 -12.54
N ALA A 225 21.15 1.77 -13.15
CA ALA A 225 21.20 2.83 -14.18
C ALA A 225 20.23 2.54 -15.33
N ASP A 226 20.17 1.29 -15.79
CA ASP A 226 19.28 0.87 -16.88
C ASP A 226 17.81 0.88 -16.45
N ILE A 227 17.53 0.48 -15.22
CA ILE A 227 16.17 0.55 -14.64
C ILE A 227 15.70 2.01 -14.58
N LEU A 228 16.53 2.92 -14.07
CA LEU A 228 16.21 4.35 -13.95
C LEU A 228 16.05 5.01 -15.31
N ALA A 229 16.85 4.62 -16.31
CA ALA A 229 16.75 5.14 -17.66
C ALA A 229 15.48 4.65 -18.41
N SER A 230 15.02 3.44 -18.11
CA SER A 230 13.92 2.79 -18.82
C SER A 230 12.53 3.11 -18.26
N ASN A 231 12.43 3.58 -17.01
CA ASN A 231 11.13 3.76 -16.35
C ASN A 231 11.11 5.00 -15.45
N SER A 232 10.37 6.02 -15.87
CA SER A 232 10.20 7.30 -15.12
C SER A 232 9.45 7.18 -13.80
N ALA A 233 8.87 6.02 -13.50
CA ALA A 233 8.26 5.76 -12.20
C ALA A 233 9.31 5.51 -11.09
N TYR A 234 10.58 5.31 -11.47
CA TYR A 234 11.68 5.10 -10.54
C TYR A 234 12.58 6.33 -10.43
N ALA A 235 13.14 6.51 -9.25
CA ALA A 235 14.15 7.52 -8.97
C ALA A 235 15.21 6.93 -8.03
N SER A 236 16.43 7.48 -8.08
CA SER A 236 17.46 7.14 -7.09
C SER A 236 17.05 7.61 -5.70
N ALA A 237 17.35 6.81 -4.70
CA ALA A 237 17.10 7.14 -3.31
C ALA A 237 18.22 6.59 -2.43
N THR A 238 18.41 7.19 -1.27
CA THR A 238 19.39 6.76 -0.28
C THR A 238 18.68 6.44 1.04
N VAL A 239 19.05 5.33 1.66
CA VAL A 239 18.74 5.06 3.06
C VAL A 239 19.83 5.75 3.87
N PRO A 240 19.51 6.78 4.68
CA PRO A 240 20.53 7.48 5.47
C PRO A 240 21.24 6.53 6.42
N GLY A 241 22.58 6.64 6.49
CA GLY A 241 23.36 5.89 7.43
C GLY A 241 22.98 6.22 8.88
N GLY A 242 23.14 5.25 9.77
CA GLY A 242 22.74 5.38 11.17
C GLY A 242 21.23 5.36 11.41
N MET A 243 20.38 5.30 10.36
CA MET A 243 18.92 5.21 10.52
C MET A 243 18.50 3.92 11.19
N TYR A 244 19.18 2.82 10.88
CA TYR A 244 18.94 1.52 11.46
C TYR A 244 20.16 1.02 12.22
N PRO A 245 20.01 0.36 13.39
CA PRO A 245 21.12 -0.21 14.13
C PRO A 245 22.05 -1.08 13.27
N GLY A 246 23.36 -0.96 13.49
CA GLY A 246 24.36 -1.76 12.74
C GLY A 246 24.56 -1.37 11.27
N ASN A 247 23.89 -0.32 10.79
CA ASN A 247 23.99 0.17 9.42
C ASN A 247 24.56 1.61 9.43
N PRO A 248 25.89 1.79 9.52
CA PRO A 248 26.55 3.08 9.45
C PRO A 248 26.44 3.70 8.04
N ASP A 249 26.98 4.91 7.90
CA ASP A 249 27.08 5.63 6.61
C ASP A 249 27.86 4.85 5.57
#